data_aa36553b62092ee9af710e05d89e48d9
#
_entry.id   aa36553b62092ee9af710e05d89e48d9
#
_cell.length_a   1.000
_cell.length_b   1.000
_cell.length_c   1.000
_cell.angle_alpha   90.00
_cell.angle_beta   90.00
_cell.angle_gamma   90.00
#
_symmetry.space_group_name_H-M   'P 1'
#
loop_
_entity.id
_entity.type
_entity.pdbx_description
1 polymer ?
#
loop_
_entity_poly.entity_id
_entity_poly.type
_entity_poly.pdbx_seq_one_letter_code
_entity_poly.pdbx_strand_id
1 'polypeptide(L)'
;MKFGLQLYTFRKELAADFDGTMQKIAQLGFDGVEVVTYRGPKSPAEYAQYLKDLNLECCGTMYEPAKISDPADEAYDYIKAIKSPAVTISCWSENFTEEWQEQAAIINSVAQAAKTHGIPFSYHNHWLECVKIGDTTALDKMLEAAQDNVWVEPDVCWLNRGGINPAEFIGKYARRIKQVHFKDILIADDIKTTAALGTGVVDLKGAFAAAEAAGVDWIIYEQDTTSDAFEDARKSLDFLKSL
;
A
#
# COMPACT_ATOMS: atom_id res chain seq x y z
N MET A 1 0.50 7.85 -14.97
CA MET A 1 0.08 7.26 -13.69
C MET A 1 -0.81 6.07 -13.99
N LYS A 2 -0.62 4.92 -13.31
CA LYS A 2 -1.36 3.67 -13.50
C LYS A 2 -2.24 3.40 -12.28
N PHE A 3 -3.26 2.56 -12.44
CA PHE A 3 -4.17 2.17 -11.37
C PHE A 3 -3.91 0.72 -10.97
N GLY A 4 -3.50 0.52 -9.71
CA GLY A 4 -3.30 -0.77 -9.08
C GLY A 4 -4.44 -1.13 -8.12
N LEU A 5 -4.46 -2.39 -7.71
CA LEU A 5 -5.39 -2.94 -6.74
C LEU A 5 -4.62 -3.72 -5.67
N GLN A 6 -4.83 -3.37 -4.40
CA GLN A 6 -4.26 -4.11 -3.27
C GLN A 6 -5.02 -5.43 -3.06
N LEU A 7 -4.34 -6.55 -3.16
CA LEU A 7 -4.95 -7.89 -3.06
C LEU A 7 -5.55 -8.20 -1.69
N TYR A 8 -5.18 -7.46 -0.65
CA TYR A 8 -5.80 -7.58 0.67
C TYR A 8 -7.31 -7.34 0.63
N THR A 9 -7.78 -6.47 -0.27
CA THR A 9 -9.21 -6.23 -0.51
C THR A 9 -9.97 -7.53 -0.80
N PHE A 10 -9.35 -8.45 -1.52
CA PHE A 10 -9.92 -9.73 -1.94
C PHE A 10 -9.45 -10.94 -1.11
N ARG A 11 -8.90 -10.73 0.09
CA ARG A 11 -8.29 -11.80 0.90
C ARG A 11 -9.20 -12.99 1.18
N LYS A 12 -10.51 -12.76 1.32
CA LYS A 12 -11.50 -13.81 1.57
C LYS A 12 -11.76 -14.64 0.30
N GLU A 13 -11.95 -13.96 -0.82
CA GLU A 13 -12.20 -14.54 -2.14
C GLU A 13 -10.96 -15.30 -2.62
N LEU A 14 -9.78 -14.72 -2.46
CA LEU A 14 -8.49 -15.37 -2.78
C LEU A 14 -8.23 -16.61 -1.93
N ALA A 15 -8.60 -16.59 -0.66
CA ALA A 15 -8.49 -17.76 0.21
C ALA A 15 -9.45 -18.88 -0.18
N ALA A 16 -10.63 -18.55 -0.72
CA ALA A 16 -11.64 -19.51 -1.15
C ALA A 16 -11.34 -20.10 -2.54
N ASP A 17 -10.97 -19.26 -3.50
CA ASP A 17 -10.64 -19.62 -4.88
C ASP A 17 -9.62 -18.61 -5.46
N PHE A 18 -8.35 -18.96 -5.34
CA PHE A 18 -7.27 -18.06 -5.78
C PHE A 18 -7.32 -17.80 -7.29
N ASP A 19 -7.34 -18.84 -8.10
CA ASP A 19 -7.25 -18.68 -9.56
C ASP A 19 -8.51 -18.03 -10.16
N GLY A 20 -9.71 -18.44 -9.72
CA GLY A 20 -10.96 -17.84 -10.17
C GLY A 20 -11.09 -16.37 -9.74
N THR A 21 -10.62 -16.01 -8.54
CA THR A 21 -10.60 -14.63 -8.07
C THR A 21 -9.64 -13.76 -8.88
N MET A 22 -8.40 -14.22 -9.10
CA MET A 22 -7.41 -13.48 -9.90
C MET A 22 -7.86 -13.26 -11.35
N GLN A 23 -8.52 -14.26 -11.97
CA GLN A 23 -9.10 -14.11 -13.31
C GLN A 23 -10.18 -13.02 -13.35
N LYS A 24 -11.04 -12.95 -12.32
CA LYS A 24 -12.06 -11.90 -12.21
C LYS A 24 -11.43 -10.52 -11.95
N ILE A 25 -10.38 -10.45 -11.09
CA ILE A 25 -9.63 -9.20 -10.86
C ILE A 25 -9.04 -8.68 -12.17
N ALA A 26 -8.44 -9.55 -12.99
CA ALA A 26 -7.91 -9.17 -14.30
C ALA A 26 -8.97 -8.58 -15.23
N GLN A 27 -10.24 -9.03 -15.13
CA GLN A 27 -11.36 -8.53 -15.94
C GLN A 27 -11.89 -7.16 -15.46
N LEU A 28 -11.55 -6.71 -14.24
CA LEU A 28 -11.93 -5.37 -13.74
C LEU A 28 -11.26 -4.25 -14.55
N GLY A 29 -10.03 -4.49 -15.04
CA GLY A 29 -9.31 -3.55 -15.88
C GLY A 29 -8.41 -2.59 -15.13
N PHE A 30 -7.92 -2.98 -13.93
CA PHE A 30 -6.75 -2.37 -13.29
C PHE A 30 -5.49 -2.71 -14.09
N ASP A 31 -4.49 -1.83 -14.05
CA ASP A 31 -3.21 -2.04 -14.74
C ASP A 31 -2.33 -3.06 -14.01
N GLY A 32 -2.52 -3.23 -12.70
CA GLY A 32 -1.72 -4.13 -11.90
C GLY A 32 -2.30 -4.42 -10.52
N VAL A 33 -1.56 -5.23 -9.77
CA VAL A 33 -1.91 -5.60 -8.40
C VAL A 33 -0.74 -5.38 -7.45
N GLU A 34 -1.03 -4.95 -6.23
CA GLU A 34 -0.10 -5.04 -5.14
C GLU A 34 -0.30 -6.36 -4.42
N VAL A 35 0.82 -7.11 -4.33
CA VAL A 35 0.81 -8.49 -3.85
C VAL A 35 1.06 -8.52 -2.35
N VAL A 36 0.20 -9.20 -1.63
CA VAL A 36 0.39 -9.57 -0.22
C VAL A 36 0.64 -11.08 -0.10
N THR A 37 0.59 -11.62 1.08
CA THR A 37 0.83 -13.04 1.39
C THR A 37 -0.02 -14.05 0.59
N TYR A 38 -1.10 -13.62 -0.04
CA TYR A 38 -2.01 -14.48 -0.82
C TYR A 38 -1.49 -14.71 -2.24
N ARG A 39 -0.56 -15.66 -2.38
CA ARG A 39 0.12 -15.98 -3.65
C ARG A 39 -0.36 -17.29 -4.28
N GLY A 40 -1.26 -18.01 -3.59
CA GLY A 40 -1.62 -19.38 -3.97
C GLY A 40 -0.43 -20.34 -3.88
N PRO A 41 -0.55 -21.55 -4.40
CA PRO A 41 0.46 -22.61 -4.32
C PRO A 41 1.52 -22.52 -5.44
N LYS A 42 1.75 -21.34 -6.02
CA LYS A 42 2.66 -21.15 -7.15
C LYS A 42 4.08 -20.85 -6.68
N SER A 43 5.08 -21.41 -7.35
CA SER A 43 6.48 -21.00 -7.20
C SER A 43 6.69 -19.56 -7.67
N PRO A 44 7.81 -18.89 -7.33
CA PRO A 44 8.10 -17.54 -7.79
C PRO A 44 7.99 -17.36 -9.31
N ALA A 45 8.55 -18.29 -10.09
CA ALA A 45 8.54 -18.23 -11.55
C ALA A 45 7.13 -18.46 -12.13
N GLU A 46 6.38 -19.41 -11.57
CA GLU A 46 5.00 -19.67 -11.97
C GLU A 46 4.09 -18.46 -11.65
N TYR A 47 4.29 -17.83 -10.51
CA TYR A 47 3.51 -16.66 -10.14
C TYR A 47 3.79 -15.45 -11.04
N ALA A 48 5.07 -15.24 -11.38
CA ALA A 48 5.45 -14.19 -12.33
C ALA A 48 4.84 -14.43 -13.72
N GLN A 49 4.85 -15.67 -14.21
CA GLN A 49 4.21 -16.00 -15.48
C GLN A 49 2.69 -15.85 -15.40
N TYR A 50 2.09 -16.24 -14.28
CA TYR A 50 0.66 -16.13 -14.06
C TYR A 50 0.14 -14.68 -14.10
N LEU A 51 0.83 -13.75 -13.43
CA LEU A 51 0.49 -12.32 -13.52
C LEU A 51 0.58 -11.81 -14.96
N LYS A 52 1.61 -12.23 -15.68
CA LYS A 52 1.79 -11.87 -17.09
C LYS A 52 0.67 -12.43 -17.98
N ASP A 53 0.26 -13.69 -17.76
CA ASP A 53 -0.82 -14.33 -18.52
C ASP A 53 -2.18 -13.64 -18.28
N LEU A 54 -2.36 -13.05 -17.08
CA LEU A 54 -3.50 -12.23 -16.73
C LEU A 54 -3.38 -10.77 -17.21
N ASN A 55 -2.26 -10.40 -17.81
CA ASN A 55 -1.95 -9.02 -18.21
C ASN A 55 -2.02 -8.03 -17.03
N LEU A 56 -1.54 -8.47 -15.85
CA LEU A 56 -1.43 -7.66 -14.65
C LEU A 56 0.04 -7.38 -14.35
N GLU A 57 0.39 -6.11 -14.12
CA GLU A 57 1.70 -5.75 -13.59
C GLU A 57 1.72 -5.93 -12.06
N CYS A 58 2.91 -6.11 -11.48
CA CYS A 58 3.09 -5.96 -10.04
C CYS A 58 3.36 -4.48 -9.76
N CYS A 59 2.49 -3.81 -9.01
CA CYS A 59 2.67 -2.42 -8.61
C CYS A 59 3.34 -2.27 -7.24
N GLY A 60 3.48 -3.33 -6.48
CA GLY A 60 4.12 -3.37 -5.16
C GLY A 60 3.99 -4.73 -4.52
N THR A 61 4.73 -4.94 -3.44
CA THR A 61 4.54 -6.11 -2.56
C THR A 61 4.54 -5.64 -1.11
N MET A 62 3.57 -6.09 -0.34
CA MET A 62 3.47 -5.77 1.08
C MET A 62 3.67 -7.01 1.95
N TYR A 63 4.52 -6.88 2.95
CA TYR A 63 4.85 -7.95 3.90
C TYR A 63 4.85 -7.44 5.34
N GLU A 64 4.67 -8.37 6.28
CA GLU A 64 4.94 -8.08 7.68
C GLU A 64 6.46 -7.91 7.91
N PRO A 65 6.89 -6.94 8.76
CA PRO A 65 8.31 -6.68 9.00
C PRO A 65 9.12 -7.93 9.40
N ALA A 66 8.56 -8.77 10.28
CA ALA A 66 9.22 -9.98 10.75
C ALA A 66 9.55 -10.98 9.62
N LYS A 67 8.78 -10.95 8.52
CA LYS A 67 8.96 -11.86 7.38
C LYS A 67 10.14 -11.46 6.49
N ILE A 68 10.42 -10.17 6.36
CA ILE A 68 11.41 -9.65 5.41
C ILE A 68 12.55 -8.86 6.07
N SER A 69 12.67 -8.92 7.39
CA SER A 69 13.85 -8.40 8.12
C SER A 69 15.08 -9.30 7.97
N ASP A 70 14.87 -10.60 7.71
CA ASP A 70 15.96 -11.52 7.36
C ASP A 70 16.19 -11.51 5.84
N PRO A 71 17.37 -11.07 5.36
CA PRO A 71 17.66 -11.09 3.93
C PRO A 71 17.72 -12.51 3.31
N ALA A 72 17.74 -13.57 4.11
CA ALA A 72 17.68 -14.95 3.63
C ALA A 72 16.25 -15.46 3.40
N ASP A 73 15.20 -14.67 3.72
CA ASP A 73 13.81 -15.12 3.56
C ASP A 73 13.44 -15.33 2.08
N GLU A 74 12.73 -16.43 1.81
CA GLU A 74 12.26 -16.79 0.47
C GLU A 74 11.32 -15.77 -0.19
N ALA A 75 10.73 -14.85 0.60
CA ALA A 75 9.91 -13.78 0.07
C ALA A 75 10.64 -12.92 -0.97
N TYR A 76 11.96 -12.74 -0.81
CA TYR A 76 12.77 -12.00 -1.77
C TYR A 76 12.85 -12.66 -3.15
N ASP A 77 12.72 -13.99 -3.24
CA ASP A 77 12.67 -14.70 -4.53
C ASP A 77 11.37 -14.39 -5.28
N TYR A 78 10.22 -14.29 -4.56
CA TYR A 78 8.96 -13.85 -5.14
C TYR A 78 9.01 -12.41 -5.59
N ILE A 79 9.49 -11.50 -4.73
CA ILE A 79 9.60 -10.08 -5.01
C ILE A 79 10.40 -9.84 -6.30
N LYS A 80 11.55 -10.54 -6.44
CA LYS A 80 12.40 -10.46 -7.63
C LYS A 80 11.73 -11.04 -8.87
N ALA A 81 11.13 -12.22 -8.74
CA ALA A 81 10.51 -12.93 -9.87
C ALA A 81 9.38 -12.10 -10.51
N ILE A 82 8.51 -11.50 -9.69
CA ILE A 82 7.41 -10.66 -10.18
C ILE A 82 7.84 -9.22 -10.49
N LYS A 83 9.13 -8.91 -10.35
CA LYS A 83 9.71 -7.59 -10.61
C LYS A 83 8.99 -6.46 -9.86
N SER A 84 8.67 -6.71 -8.59
CA SER A 84 8.04 -5.67 -7.76
C SER A 84 8.88 -4.40 -7.76
N PRO A 85 8.28 -3.21 -7.99
CA PRO A 85 9.01 -1.95 -7.96
C PRO A 85 9.51 -1.59 -6.57
N ALA A 86 8.85 -2.07 -5.52
CA ALA A 86 9.26 -1.93 -4.13
C ALA A 86 8.72 -3.06 -3.27
N VAL A 87 9.35 -3.27 -2.11
CA VAL A 87 8.75 -4.02 -1.01
C VAL A 87 8.34 -3.03 0.07
N THR A 88 7.10 -3.16 0.55
CA THR A 88 6.48 -2.27 1.53
C THR A 88 6.23 -3.02 2.83
N ILE A 89 6.40 -2.33 3.94
CA ILE A 89 5.91 -2.74 5.25
C ILE A 89 5.03 -1.66 5.85
N SER A 90 4.20 -2.07 6.80
CA SER A 90 3.60 -1.18 7.81
C SER A 90 4.04 -1.64 9.20
N CYS A 91 4.10 -0.71 10.14
CA CYS A 91 4.31 -1.02 11.54
C CYS A 91 2.98 -0.93 12.30
N TRP A 92 2.89 -1.62 13.41
CA TRP A 92 1.73 -1.57 14.29
C TRP A 92 2.18 -1.38 15.74
N SER A 93 1.69 -0.32 16.38
CA SER A 93 1.85 -0.08 17.80
C SER A 93 0.62 0.66 18.33
N GLU A 94 0.22 0.36 19.56
CA GLU A 94 -0.79 1.15 20.26
C GLU A 94 -0.19 2.38 20.96
N ASN A 95 1.15 2.48 21.01
CA ASN A 95 1.87 3.54 21.73
C ASN A 95 3.00 4.16 20.90
N PHE A 96 2.70 4.61 19.69
CA PHE A 96 3.66 5.29 18.81
C PHE A 96 4.31 6.52 19.46
N THR A 97 3.69 7.13 20.46
CA THR A 97 4.26 8.28 21.18
C THR A 97 5.58 7.94 21.85
N GLU A 98 5.71 6.72 22.40
CA GLU A 98 6.90 6.24 23.09
C GLU A 98 7.77 5.34 22.20
N GLU A 99 7.15 4.60 21.26
CA GLU A 99 7.80 3.52 20.52
C GLU A 99 8.26 3.93 19.10
N TRP A 100 8.10 5.18 18.69
CA TRP A 100 8.46 5.61 17.34
C TRP A 100 9.92 5.35 16.95
N GLN A 101 10.88 5.41 17.93
CA GLN A 101 12.28 5.08 17.65
C GLN A 101 12.49 3.60 17.35
N GLU A 102 11.78 2.73 18.08
CA GLU A 102 11.81 1.29 17.83
C GLU A 102 11.21 0.95 16.44
N GLN A 103 10.08 1.57 16.10
CA GLN A 103 9.46 1.41 14.79
C GLN A 103 10.36 1.94 13.66
N ALA A 104 11.04 3.07 13.85
CA ALA A 104 12.02 3.59 12.90
C ALA A 104 13.23 2.63 12.75
N ALA A 105 13.65 1.96 13.83
CA ALA A 105 14.71 0.95 13.75
C ALA A 105 14.27 -0.28 12.94
N ILE A 106 13.01 -0.72 13.08
CA ILE A 106 12.43 -1.80 12.25
C ILE A 106 12.43 -1.39 10.78
N ILE A 107 11.95 -0.19 10.46
CA ILE A 107 11.97 0.36 9.09
C ILE A 107 13.39 0.30 8.51
N ASN A 108 14.38 0.79 9.24
CA ASN A 108 15.78 0.81 8.79
C ASN A 108 16.37 -0.61 8.63
N SER A 109 16.01 -1.54 9.51
CA SER A 109 16.43 -2.95 9.41
C SER A 109 15.92 -3.59 8.12
N VAL A 110 14.62 -3.45 7.84
CA VAL A 110 14.02 -4.01 6.63
C VAL A 110 14.55 -3.31 5.38
N ALA A 111 14.71 -1.98 5.41
CA ALA A 111 15.32 -1.24 4.30
C ALA A 111 16.73 -1.72 3.97
N GLN A 112 17.52 -2.06 5.00
CA GLN A 112 18.85 -2.63 4.82
C GLN A 112 18.79 -4.05 4.22
N ALA A 113 17.87 -4.90 4.68
CA ALA A 113 17.67 -6.24 4.12
C ALA A 113 17.27 -6.16 2.64
N ALA A 114 16.26 -5.35 2.29
CA ALA A 114 15.83 -5.14 0.90
C ALA A 114 16.96 -4.62 -0.01
N LYS A 115 17.80 -3.72 0.51
CA LYS A 115 18.96 -3.17 -0.19
C LYS A 115 19.97 -4.25 -0.59
N THR A 116 20.17 -5.30 0.23
CA THR A 116 21.07 -6.41 -0.13
C THR A 116 20.62 -7.16 -1.38
N HIS A 117 19.32 -7.09 -1.69
CA HIS A 117 18.71 -7.67 -2.87
C HIS A 117 18.55 -6.67 -4.04
N GLY A 118 18.94 -5.41 -3.86
CA GLY A 118 18.74 -4.36 -4.84
C GLY A 118 17.26 -3.97 -5.03
N ILE A 119 16.42 -4.26 -4.03
CA ILE A 119 14.99 -3.97 -4.06
C ILE A 119 14.73 -2.63 -3.34
N PRO A 120 14.04 -1.66 -3.97
CA PRO A 120 13.56 -0.47 -3.28
C PRO A 120 12.62 -0.85 -2.13
N PHE A 121 12.67 -0.07 -1.06
CA PHE A 121 11.87 -0.29 0.12
C PHE A 121 10.94 0.90 0.36
N SER A 122 9.70 0.63 0.77
CA SER A 122 8.67 1.61 1.07
C SER A 122 8.04 1.38 2.44
N TYR A 123 7.56 2.46 3.07
CA TYR A 123 6.81 2.43 4.31
C TYR A 123 5.38 2.89 4.09
N HIS A 124 4.39 2.06 4.47
CA HIS A 124 2.97 2.33 4.42
C HIS A 124 2.45 2.72 5.81
N ASN A 125 1.74 3.85 5.91
CA ASN A 125 1.18 4.32 7.16
C ASN A 125 -0.24 3.81 7.42
N HIS A 126 -0.57 3.70 8.71
CA HIS A 126 -1.93 3.71 9.23
C HIS A 126 -2.23 5.04 9.93
N TRP A 127 -3.29 5.08 10.74
CA TRP A 127 -3.68 6.30 11.47
C TRP A 127 -3.00 6.44 12.83
N LEU A 128 -2.52 5.35 13.42
CA LEU A 128 -1.96 5.32 14.78
C LEU A 128 -0.66 6.11 14.88
N GLU A 129 0.21 6.04 13.86
CA GLU A 129 1.45 6.80 13.80
C GLU A 129 1.27 8.30 13.50
N CYS A 130 0.04 8.73 13.19
CA CYS A 130 -0.29 10.14 13.03
C CYS A 130 -0.41 10.90 14.37
N VAL A 131 -0.28 10.19 15.50
CA VAL A 131 -0.30 10.79 16.84
C VAL A 131 0.75 11.90 16.97
N LYS A 132 0.37 13.02 17.61
CA LYS A 132 1.26 14.17 17.79
C LYS A 132 2.32 13.93 18.85
N ILE A 133 3.55 14.36 18.56
CA ILE A 133 4.69 14.41 19.45
C ILE A 133 5.30 15.84 19.36
N GLY A 134 4.88 16.74 20.26
CA GLY A 134 5.20 18.17 20.17
C GLY A 134 4.54 18.81 18.94
N ASP A 135 5.34 19.45 18.10
CA ASP A 135 4.87 20.15 16.90
C ASP A 135 4.79 19.27 15.63
N THR A 136 5.13 17.99 15.75
CA THR A 136 5.15 17.03 14.63
C THR A 136 4.34 15.77 14.96
N THR A 137 4.44 14.72 14.14
CA THR A 137 3.80 13.42 14.38
C THR A 137 4.82 12.32 14.60
N ALA A 138 4.39 11.18 15.16
CA ALA A 138 5.25 10.00 15.24
C ALA A 138 5.66 9.54 13.84
N LEU A 139 4.73 9.57 12.87
CA LEU A 139 5.00 9.26 11.46
C LEU A 139 6.13 10.13 10.90
N ASP A 140 6.05 11.45 11.07
CA ASP A 140 7.10 12.36 10.61
C ASP A 140 8.47 12.02 11.25
N LYS A 141 8.48 11.78 12.57
CA LYS A 141 9.73 11.39 13.27
C LYS A 141 10.32 10.07 12.77
N MET A 142 9.47 9.08 12.51
CA MET A 142 9.90 7.80 11.95
C MET A 142 10.49 7.98 10.56
N LEU A 143 9.84 8.78 9.70
CA LEU A 143 10.30 9.06 8.33
C LEU A 143 11.56 9.94 8.29
N GLU A 144 11.75 10.83 9.26
CA GLU A 144 12.98 11.63 9.43
C GLU A 144 14.14 10.78 9.93
N ALA A 145 13.88 9.80 10.82
CA ALA A 145 14.87 8.85 11.31
C ALA A 145 15.17 7.71 10.32
N ALA A 146 14.34 7.53 9.31
CA ALA A 146 14.55 6.54 8.27
C ALA A 146 15.69 6.95 7.31
N GLN A 147 16.39 5.96 6.75
CA GLN A 147 17.43 6.19 5.76
C GLN A 147 16.89 6.91 4.51
N ASP A 148 17.72 7.66 3.81
CA ASP A 148 17.34 8.45 2.63
C ASP A 148 16.76 7.62 1.47
N ASN A 149 17.05 6.32 1.43
CA ASN A 149 16.55 5.40 0.42
C ASN A 149 15.19 4.76 0.77
N VAL A 150 14.60 5.11 1.90
CA VAL A 150 13.25 4.66 2.28
C VAL A 150 12.23 5.51 1.55
N TRP A 151 11.42 4.87 0.70
CA TRP A 151 10.26 5.50 0.08
C TRP A 151 9.07 5.53 1.04
N VAL A 152 8.06 6.29 0.69
CA VAL A 152 6.81 6.40 1.45
C VAL A 152 5.67 6.01 0.53
N GLU A 153 4.81 5.15 1.01
CA GLU A 153 3.55 4.75 0.39
C GLU A 153 2.39 5.24 1.28
N PRO A 154 1.99 6.52 1.12
CA PRO A 154 0.95 7.06 1.97
C PRO A 154 -0.41 6.43 1.66
N ASP A 155 -1.16 6.09 2.71
CA ASP A 155 -2.59 5.78 2.62
C ASP A 155 -3.40 7.04 2.96
N VAL A 156 -4.12 7.54 1.96
CA VAL A 156 -4.86 8.82 2.09
C VAL A 156 -6.01 8.76 3.10
N CYS A 157 -6.62 7.59 3.26
CA CYS A 157 -7.69 7.39 4.23
C CYS A 157 -7.15 7.40 5.66
N TRP A 158 -6.05 6.71 5.90
CA TRP A 158 -5.44 6.64 7.22
C TRP A 158 -4.80 7.96 7.63
N LEU A 159 -4.21 8.72 6.69
CA LEU A 159 -3.77 10.09 6.96
C LEU A 159 -4.96 10.97 7.36
N ASN A 160 -6.05 10.95 6.58
CA ASN A 160 -7.27 11.71 6.89
C ASN A 160 -7.84 11.35 8.27
N ARG A 161 -7.94 10.05 8.59
CA ARG A 161 -8.36 9.57 9.91
C ARG A 161 -7.43 10.05 11.02
N GLY A 162 -6.13 10.07 10.78
CA GLY A 162 -5.11 10.57 11.70
C GLY A 162 -5.07 12.11 11.83
N GLY A 163 -5.97 12.83 11.15
CA GLY A 163 -6.04 14.29 11.18
C GLY A 163 -4.98 15.00 10.36
N ILE A 164 -4.33 14.30 9.43
CA ILE A 164 -3.35 14.84 8.48
C ILE A 164 -4.02 15.03 7.13
N ASN A 165 -3.82 16.20 6.51
CA ASN A 165 -4.29 16.42 5.14
C ASN A 165 -3.46 15.59 4.14
N PRO A 166 -4.08 14.66 3.38
CA PRO A 166 -3.34 13.77 2.48
C PRO A 166 -2.60 14.52 1.37
N ALA A 167 -3.19 15.57 0.80
CA ALA A 167 -2.56 16.34 -0.27
C ALA A 167 -1.32 17.10 0.23
N GLU A 168 -1.39 17.68 1.43
CA GLU A 168 -0.23 18.35 2.05
C GLU A 168 0.88 17.35 2.38
N PHE A 169 0.53 16.16 2.89
CA PHE A 169 1.49 15.10 3.18
C PHE A 169 2.18 14.60 1.91
N ILE A 170 1.43 14.33 0.84
CA ILE A 170 1.98 13.94 -0.46
C ILE A 170 2.93 15.03 -0.98
N GLY A 171 2.54 16.30 -0.91
CA GLY A 171 3.40 17.42 -1.30
C GLY A 171 4.70 17.50 -0.48
N LYS A 172 4.62 17.30 0.85
CA LYS A 172 5.77 17.30 1.77
C LYS A 172 6.80 16.23 1.41
N TYR A 173 6.34 15.02 1.08
CA TYR A 173 7.19 13.85 0.83
C TYR A 173 7.31 13.49 -0.66
N ALA A 174 6.91 14.37 -1.60
CA ALA A 174 6.82 14.10 -3.03
C ALA A 174 8.05 13.39 -3.65
N ARG A 175 9.26 13.74 -3.19
CA ARG A 175 10.52 13.13 -3.70
C ARG A 175 10.73 11.68 -3.26
N ARG A 176 9.97 11.23 -2.25
CA ARG A 176 10.07 9.88 -1.66
C ARG A 176 8.84 9.03 -1.96
N ILE A 177 7.86 9.54 -2.73
CA ILE A 177 6.61 8.84 -3.03
C ILE A 177 6.64 8.34 -4.48
N LYS A 178 6.36 7.05 -4.68
CA LYS A 178 6.22 6.41 -5.99
C LYS A 178 4.86 5.78 -6.19
N GLN A 179 4.19 5.44 -5.10
CA GLN A 179 2.87 4.84 -5.06
C GLN A 179 2.08 5.38 -3.88
N VAL A 180 0.75 5.44 -4.03
CA VAL A 180 -0.17 5.98 -3.02
C VAL A 180 -1.36 5.06 -2.92
N HIS A 181 -1.72 4.65 -1.69
CA HIS A 181 -2.96 3.93 -1.43
C HIS A 181 -4.14 4.89 -1.38
N PHE A 182 -5.11 4.63 -2.24
CA PHE A 182 -6.41 5.28 -2.27
C PHE A 182 -7.43 4.37 -1.62
N LYS A 183 -7.91 4.82 -0.50
CA LYS A 183 -8.94 4.18 0.32
C LYS A 183 -9.94 5.25 0.73
N ASP A 184 -11.21 4.90 0.83
CA ASP A 184 -12.27 5.80 1.29
C ASP A 184 -13.02 5.20 2.48
N ILE A 185 -13.68 6.04 3.25
CA ILE A 185 -14.37 5.65 4.47
C ILE A 185 -15.62 6.52 4.67
N LEU A 186 -16.74 5.90 5.07
CA LEU A 186 -18.00 6.64 5.30
C LEU A 186 -17.98 7.44 6.59
N ILE A 187 -17.40 6.88 7.65
CA ILE A 187 -17.28 7.49 8.97
C ILE A 187 -15.81 7.45 9.36
N ALA A 188 -15.17 8.62 9.41
CA ALA A 188 -13.73 8.74 9.60
C ALA A 188 -13.19 7.98 10.83
N ASP A 189 -13.96 7.91 11.90
CA ASP A 189 -13.57 7.25 13.16
C ASP A 189 -13.96 5.76 13.25
N ASP A 190 -14.63 5.21 12.24
CA ASP A 190 -15.02 3.79 12.22
C ASP A 190 -14.36 3.03 11.07
N ILE A 191 -13.24 2.34 11.38
CA ILE A 191 -12.46 1.56 10.42
C ILE A 191 -13.25 0.47 9.69
N LYS A 192 -14.42 0.10 10.20
CA LYS A 192 -15.30 -0.90 9.58
C LYS A 192 -16.15 -0.34 8.45
N THR A 193 -16.10 0.98 8.23
CA THR A 193 -16.91 1.67 7.23
C THR A 193 -16.12 2.08 5.98
N THR A 194 -15.02 1.36 5.66
CA THR A 194 -14.34 1.57 4.38
C THR A 194 -15.31 1.30 3.22
N ALA A 195 -15.21 2.10 2.17
CA ALA A 195 -16.19 2.16 1.10
C ALA A 195 -15.52 2.29 -0.28
N ALA A 196 -16.32 2.08 -1.33
CA ALA A 196 -15.85 2.34 -2.70
C ALA A 196 -15.41 3.81 -2.84
N LEU A 197 -14.34 4.04 -3.59
CA LEU A 197 -13.77 5.39 -3.78
C LEU A 197 -14.81 6.38 -4.29
N GLY A 198 -14.78 7.58 -3.72
CA GLY A 198 -15.68 8.67 -4.06
C GLY A 198 -17.05 8.60 -3.39
N THR A 199 -17.29 7.62 -2.51
CA THR A 199 -18.54 7.50 -1.75
C THR A 199 -18.40 7.89 -0.28
N GLY A 200 -17.17 8.08 0.21
CA GLY A 200 -16.85 8.42 1.59
C GLY A 200 -16.51 9.89 1.79
N VAL A 201 -15.71 10.14 2.83
CA VAL A 201 -15.41 11.50 3.32
C VAL A 201 -13.98 11.97 3.01
N VAL A 202 -13.13 11.12 2.41
CA VAL A 202 -11.74 11.47 2.10
C VAL A 202 -11.68 12.41 0.89
N ASP A 203 -10.88 13.47 0.95
CA ASP A 203 -10.62 14.33 -0.21
C ASP A 203 -9.71 13.64 -1.23
N LEU A 204 -10.28 12.67 -1.94
CA LEU A 204 -9.57 11.90 -2.97
C LEU A 204 -9.17 12.74 -4.16
N LYS A 205 -9.93 13.80 -4.51
CA LYS A 205 -9.60 14.69 -5.62
C LYS A 205 -8.37 15.54 -5.33
N GLY A 206 -8.30 16.10 -4.13
CA GLY A 206 -7.12 16.86 -3.68
C GLY A 206 -5.89 15.96 -3.58
N ALA A 207 -6.04 14.74 -3.04
CA ALA A 207 -4.96 13.77 -2.96
C ALA A 207 -4.47 13.32 -4.35
N PHE A 208 -5.40 13.12 -5.32
CA PHE A 208 -5.05 12.74 -6.69
C PHE A 208 -4.25 13.83 -7.40
N ALA A 209 -4.68 15.08 -7.31
CA ALA A 209 -3.96 16.21 -7.89
C ALA A 209 -2.54 16.36 -7.28
N ALA A 210 -2.41 16.14 -5.96
CA ALA A 210 -1.10 16.16 -5.31
C ALA A 210 -0.21 14.99 -5.76
N ALA A 211 -0.76 13.78 -5.93
CA ALA A 211 -0.04 12.62 -6.44
C ALA A 211 0.43 12.82 -7.89
N GLU A 212 -0.43 13.39 -8.74
CA GLU A 212 -0.07 13.74 -10.11
C GLU A 212 1.06 14.77 -10.16
N ALA A 213 0.96 15.85 -9.36
CA ALA A 213 2.01 16.87 -9.25
C ALA A 213 3.34 16.32 -8.70
N ALA A 214 3.29 15.30 -7.84
CA ALA A 214 4.46 14.60 -7.30
C ALA A 214 5.09 13.61 -8.31
N GLY A 215 4.42 13.32 -9.44
CA GLY A 215 4.89 12.36 -10.44
C GLY A 215 4.83 10.91 -9.94
N VAL A 216 3.78 10.58 -9.21
CA VAL A 216 3.53 9.22 -8.69
C VAL A 216 3.28 8.25 -9.83
N ASP A 217 3.86 7.06 -9.75
CA ASP A 217 3.73 6.03 -10.79
C ASP A 217 2.39 5.27 -10.67
N TRP A 218 1.97 4.98 -9.41
CA TRP A 218 0.82 4.16 -9.11
C TRP A 218 -0.13 4.77 -8.08
N ILE A 219 -1.43 4.75 -8.39
CA ILE A 219 -2.52 4.87 -7.42
C ILE A 219 -3.06 3.47 -7.17
N ILE A 220 -3.03 3.01 -5.93
CA ILE A 220 -3.41 1.66 -5.54
C ILE A 220 -4.72 1.73 -4.74
N TYR A 221 -5.79 1.19 -5.31
CA TYR A 221 -7.06 1.04 -4.59
C TYR A 221 -6.98 -0.04 -3.54
N GLU A 222 -7.48 0.25 -2.35
CA GLU A 222 -7.68 -0.72 -1.27
C GLU A 222 -8.96 -0.45 -0.50
N GLN A 223 -9.63 -1.54 -0.03
CA GLN A 223 -10.79 -1.48 0.85
C GLN A 223 -10.77 -2.64 1.84
N ASP A 224 -10.72 -2.34 3.15
CA ASP A 224 -10.57 -3.38 4.19
C ASP A 224 -11.87 -4.12 4.48
N THR A 225 -13.01 -3.44 4.34
CA THR A 225 -14.33 -4.00 4.65
C THR A 225 -15.28 -3.74 3.49
N THR A 226 -15.82 -4.80 2.91
CA THR A 226 -16.78 -4.75 1.82
C THR A 226 -17.74 -5.93 1.92
N SER A 227 -18.96 -5.75 1.43
CA SER A 227 -19.93 -6.82 1.23
C SER A 227 -19.87 -7.42 -0.19
N ASP A 228 -19.30 -6.68 -1.15
CA ASP A 228 -19.09 -7.10 -2.54
C ASP A 228 -17.80 -6.43 -3.09
N ALA A 229 -16.68 -7.13 -2.93
CA ALA A 229 -15.37 -6.62 -3.30
C ALA A 229 -15.26 -6.33 -4.81
N PHE A 230 -15.91 -7.12 -5.66
CA PHE A 230 -15.86 -6.92 -7.12
C PHE A 230 -16.63 -5.69 -7.56
N GLU A 231 -17.84 -5.49 -7.01
CA GLU A 231 -18.65 -4.32 -7.35
C GLU A 231 -18.02 -3.03 -6.83
N ASP A 232 -17.50 -3.06 -5.59
CA ASP A 232 -16.82 -1.89 -5.01
C ASP A 232 -15.52 -1.55 -5.76
N ALA A 233 -14.72 -2.56 -6.15
CA ALA A 233 -13.51 -2.34 -6.94
C ALA A 233 -13.83 -1.78 -8.32
N ARG A 234 -14.91 -2.24 -8.98
CA ARG A 234 -15.36 -1.69 -10.27
C ARG A 234 -15.74 -0.22 -10.12
N LYS A 235 -16.58 0.15 -9.15
CA LYS A 235 -16.96 1.54 -8.88
C LYS A 235 -15.74 2.40 -8.57
N SER A 236 -14.80 1.89 -7.79
CA SER A 236 -13.58 2.60 -7.43
C SER A 236 -12.69 2.86 -8.64
N LEU A 237 -12.55 1.90 -9.55
CA LEU A 237 -11.82 2.10 -10.80
C LEU A 237 -12.51 3.11 -11.72
N ASP A 238 -13.84 3.04 -11.83
CA ASP A 238 -14.62 4.02 -12.59
C ASP A 238 -14.45 5.44 -12.05
N PHE A 239 -14.45 5.59 -10.71
CA PHE A 239 -14.14 6.85 -10.05
C PHE A 239 -12.73 7.34 -10.36
N LEU A 240 -11.69 6.50 -10.23
CA LEU A 240 -10.31 6.88 -10.54
C LEU A 240 -10.14 7.31 -12.00
N LYS A 241 -10.79 6.64 -12.93
CA LYS A 241 -10.79 7.02 -14.37
C LYS A 241 -11.54 8.32 -14.67
N SER A 242 -12.36 8.80 -13.74
CA SER A 242 -13.11 10.05 -13.87
C SER A 242 -12.35 11.28 -13.34
N LEU A 243 -11.25 11.07 -12.61
CA LEU A 243 -10.39 12.14 -12.08
C LEU A 243 -9.45 12.68 -13.15
#